data_e8091d3ddaa9de58873974c50d79f9f4
#
_entry.id   e8091d3ddaa9de58873974c50d79f9f4
#
_cell.length_a   1.000
_cell.length_b   1.000
_cell.length_c   1.000
_cell.angle_alpha   90.00
_cell.angle_beta   90.00
_cell.angle_gamma   90.00
#
_symmetry.space_group_name_H-M   'P 1'
#
loop_
_entity.id
_entity.type
_entity.pdbx_description
1 polymer ?
#
loop_
_entity_poly.entity_id
_entity_poly.type
_entity_poly.pdbx_seq_one_letter_code
_entity_poly.pdbx_strand_id
1 'polypeptide(L)'
;SGNRHKQTVKWRGQPLHLTHLEFFTLAYLARHPGWIFTQEQIYEAVWHEFPEDCGAAVVNIISQLRRKMGPGNPIRTVPHSGYKFELPSAD
;
A
#
# COMPACT_ATOMS: atom_id res chain seq x y z
N SER A 1 13.35 -5.77 21.58
CA SER A 1 13.16 -4.43 21.16
C SER A 1 11.75 -4.18 20.64
N GLY A 2 11.17 -3.07 21.02
CA GLY A 2 9.81 -2.76 20.63
C GLY A 2 9.65 -2.08 19.29
N ASN A 3 10.72 -1.93 18.54
CA ASN A 3 10.65 -1.14 17.32
C ASN A 3 10.31 -1.89 16.06
N ARG A 4 10.16 -3.20 16.18
CA ARG A 4 9.92 -3.97 14.97
C ARG A 4 8.48 -3.85 14.46
N HIS A 5 7.64 -3.13 15.17
CA HIS A 5 6.27 -2.91 14.72
C HIS A 5 6.20 -1.91 13.59
N LYS A 6 7.21 -1.06 13.47
CA LYS A 6 7.22 -0.03 12.47
C LYS A 6 8.35 -0.25 11.51
N GLN A 7 8.05 -0.10 10.25
CA GLN A 7 9.03 -0.22 9.19
C GLN A 7 9.38 1.17 8.70
N THR A 8 10.64 1.39 8.43
CA THR A 8 11.07 2.68 7.88
C THR A 8 11.55 2.46 6.47
N VAL A 9 10.97 3.18 5.54
CA VAL A 9 11.41 3.16 4.15
C VAL A 9 11.70 4.58 3.74
N LYS A 10 12.43 4.75 2.67
CA LYS A 10 12.70 6.07 2.14
C LYS A 10 11.81 6.33 0.95
N TRP A 11 11.23 7.51 0.94
CA TRP A 11 10.42 7.96 -0.17
C TRP A 11 10.87 9.36 -0.52
N ARG A 12 11.43 9.50 -1.73
CA ARG A 12 11.93 10.81 -2.20
C ARG A 12 12.93 11.41 -1.23
N GLY A 13 13.80 10.56 -0.69
CA GLY A 13 14.84 11.01 0.22
C GLY A 13 14.39 11.24 1.65
N GLN A 14 13.12 11.07 1.94
CA GLN A 14 12.58 11.27 3.29
C GLN A 14 12.21 9.93 3.90
N PRO A 15 12.46 9.77 5.20
CA PRO A 15 12.05 8.52 5.85
C PRO A 15 10.54 8.50 6.07
N LEU A 16 9.95 7.35 5.83
CA LEU A 16 8.54 7.11 6.13
C LEU A 16 8.47 6.06 7.22
N HIS A 17 7.68 6.33 8.24
CA HIS A 17 7.47 5.39 9.34
C HIS A 17 6.13 4.73 9.12
N LEU A 18 6.16 3.49 8.66
CA LEU A 18 4.95 2.77 8.29
C LEU A 18 4.62 1.74 9.34
N THR A 19 3.33 1.55 9.59
CA THR A 19 2.90 0.43 10.41
C THR A 19 3.13 -0.86 9.64
N HIS A 20 3.00 -1.98 10.34
CA HIS A 20 3.18 -3.30 9.74
C HIS A 20 2.29 -3.49 8.52
N LEU A 21 1.00 -3.18 8.68
CA LEU A 21 0.05 -3.38 7.57
C LEU A 21 0.31 -2.42 6.42
N GLU A 22 0.70 -1.19 6.74
CA GLU A 22 1.03 -0.23 5.70
C GLU A 22 2.24 -0.69 4.90
N PHE A 23 3.27 -1.15 5.61
CA PHE A 23 4.49 -1.60 4.96
C PHE A 23 4.22 -2.78 4.03
N PHE A 24 3.50 -3.77 4.53
CA PHE A 24 3.26 -4.97 3.72
C PHE A 24 2.33 -4.70 2.55
N THR A 25 1.37 -3.79 2.73
CA THR A 25 0.51 -3.41 1.62
C THR A 25 1.31 -2.73 0.52
N LEU A 26 2.15 -1.77 0.91
CA LEU A 26 2.98 -1.08 -0.07
C LEU A 26 3.93 -2.04 -0.76
N ALA A 27 4.57 -2.92 0.01
CA ALA A 27 5.51 -3.88 -0.55
C ALA A 27 4.82 -4.83 -1.53
N TYR A 28 3.62 -5.27 -1.18
CA TYR A 28 2.87 -6.18 -2.04
C TYR A 28 2.60 -5.54 -3.40
N LEU A 29 2.14 -4.30 -3.39
CA LEU A 29 1.86 -3.60 -4.63
C LEU A 29 3.14 -3.29 -5.41
N ALA A 30 4.19 -2.90 -4.70
CA ALA A 30 5.44 -2.48 -5.35
C ALA A 30 6.21 -3.63 -5.97
N ARG A 31 5.96 -4.85 -5.53
CA ARG A 31 6.64 -6.02 -6.10
C ARG A 31 6.21 -6.29 -7.53
N HIS A 32 5.04 -5.83 -7.90
CA HIS A 32 4.50 -6.06 -9.24
C HIS A 32 3.98 -4.74 -9.80
N PRO A 33 4.89 -3.85 -10.18
CA PRO A 33 4.47 -2.53 -10.69
C PRO A 33 3.54 -2.69 -11.89
N GLY A 34 2.46 -1.93 -11.89
CA GLY A 34 1.52 -1.96 -12.99
C GLY A 34 0.44 -3.01 -12.88
N TRP A 35 0.61 -3.98 -11.99
CA TRP A 35 -0.40 -5.01 -11.80
C TRP A 35 -1.57 -4.44 -11.00
N ILE A 36 -2.77 -4.82 -11.37
CA ILE A 36 -3.96 -4.40 -10.66
C ILE A 36 -4.35 -5.49 -9.68
N PHE A 37 -4.49 -5.11 -8.41
CA PHE A 37 -4.89 -6.05 -7.36
C PHE A 37 -6.21 -5.60 -6.77
N THR A 38 -7.14 -6.55 -6.63
CA THR A 38 -8.43 -6.25 -6.01
C THR A 38 -8.24 -6.05 -4.51
N GLN A 39 -9.24 -5.44 -3.87
CA GLN A 39 -9.22 -5.29 -2.43
C GLN A 39 -9.10 -6.65 -1.75
N GLU A 40 -9.79 -7.64 -2.27
CA GLU A 40 -9.75 -8.99 -1.71
C GLU A 40 -8.34 -9.58 -1.80
N GLN A 41 -7.68 -9.40 -2.93
CA GLN A 41 -6.32 -9.91 -3.09
C GLN A 41 -5.36 -9.24 -2.12
N ILE A 42 -5.48 -7.94 -1.97
CA ILE A 42 -4.62 -7.20 -1.03
C ILE A 42 -4.86 -7.67 0.39
N TYR A 43 -6.13 -7.77 0.76
CA TYR A 43 -6.48 -8.16 2.12
C TYR A 43 -5.93 -9.56 2.45
N GLU A 44 -6.17 -10.50 1.55
CA GLU A 44 -5.73 -11.86 1.77
C GLU A 44 -4.20 -11.94 1.87
N ALA A 45 -3.50 -11.20 1.02
CA ALA A 45 -2.05 -11.26 1.01
C ALA A 45 -1.43 -10.61 2.24
N VAL A 46 -2.05 -9.55 2.75
CA VAL A 46 -1.46 -8.76 3.83
C VAL A 46 -1.99 -9.17 5.19
N TRP A 47 -3.30 -9.40 5.29
CA TRP A 47 -3.91 -9.79 6.57
C TRP A 47 -3.90 -11.30 6.80
N HIS A 48 -3.75 -12.09 5.75
CA HIS A 48 -3.73 -13.56 5.83
C HIS A 48 -5.03 -14.11 6.38
N GLU A 49 -6.15 -13.48 6.00
CA GLU A 49 -7.48 -13.87 6.45
C GLU A 49 -8.40 -13.90 5.24
N PHE A 50 -9.54 -14.58 5.40
CA PHE A 50 -10.52 -14.57 4.35
C PHE A 50 -11.03 -13.16 4.12
N PRO A 51 -11.18 -12.74 2.87
CA PRO A 51 -11.55 -11.36 2.55
C PRO A 51 -13.03 -11.09 2.65
N GLU A 52 -13.58 -11.17 3.87
CA GLU A 52 -14.95 -10.78 4.13
C GLU A 52 -14.97 -9.35 4.62
N ASP A 53 -15.78 -8.50 3.98
CA ASP A 53 -15.91 -7.11 4.38
C ASP A 53 -14.56 -6.41 4.51
N CYS A 54 -13.66 -6.73 3.60
CA CYS A 54 -12.32 -6.21 3.69
C CYS A 54 -12.17 -4.80 3.12
N GLY A 55 -13.19 -4.30 2.42
CA GLY A 55 -13.04 -3.05 1.70
C GLY A 55 -12.62 -1.89 2.57
N ALA A 56 -13.27 -1.73 3.73
CA ALA A 56 -12.96 -0.60 4.60
C ALA A 56 -11.52 -0.68 5.11
N ALA A 57 -11.06 -1.88 5.47
CA ALA A 57 -9.71 -2.05 5.99
C ALA A 57 -8.67 -1.68 4.92
N VAL A 58 -8.88 -2.16 3.70
CA VAL A 58 -7.94 -1.87 2.62
C VAL A 58 -7.96 -0.39 2.27
N VAL A 59 -9.16 0.19 2.16
CA VAL A 59 -9.28 1.62 1.84
C VAL A 59 -8.56 2.46 2.89
N ASN A 60 -8.71 2.11 4.17
CA ASN A 60 -8.06 2.86 5.23
C ASN A 60 -6.54 2.81 5.11
N ILE A 61 -5.99 1.63 4.84
CA ILE A 61 -4.54 1.49 4.71
C ILE A 61 -4.04 2.25 3.48
N ILE A 62 -4.76 2.16 2.37
CA ILE A 62 -4.37 2.90 1.17
C ILE A 62 -4.40 4.41 1.44
N SER A 63 -5.43 4.88 2.14
CA SER A 63 -5.53 6.30 2.47
C SER A 63 -4.37 6.74 3.35
N GLN A 64 -4.00 5.93 4.35
CA GLN A 64 -2.87 6.24 5.21
C GLN A 64 -1.58 6.33 4.41
N LEU A 65 -1.35 5.36 3.55
CA LEU A 65 -0.15 5.35 2.73
C LEU A 65 -0.07 6.59 1.85
N ARG A 66 -1.17 6.93 1.19
CA ARG A 66 -1.20 8.09 0.31
C ARG A 66 -0.91 9.37 1.08
N ARG A 67 -1.47 9.48 2.28
CA ARG A 67 -1.25 10.66 3.10
C ARG A 67 0.20 10.77 3.53
N LYS A 68 0.78 9.66 3.95
CA LYS A 68 2.17 9.66 4.41
C LYS A 68 3.15 9.94 3.28
N MET A 69 2.87 9.43 2.10
CA MET A 69 3.75 9.62 0.96
C MET A 69 3.53 10.98 0.28
N GLY A 70 2.34 11.51 0.40
CA GLY A 70 2.05 12.85 -0.10
C GLY A 70 1.79 12.90 -1.59
N PRO A 71 1.77 14.13 -2.15
CA PRO A 71 1.52 14.29 -3.58
C PRO A 71 2.54 13.53 -4.40
N GLY A 72 2.08 12.92 -5.47
CA GLY A 72 2.97 12.13 -6.31
C GLY A 72 3.17 10.72 -5.82
N ASN A 73 2.37 10.27 -4.83
CA ASN A 73 2.47 8.89 -4.36
C ASN A 73 2.21 7.93 -5.53
N PRO A 74 2.76 6.71 -5.46
CA PRO A 74 2.67 5.77 -6.59
C PRO A 74 1.45 4.89 -6.59
N ILE A 75 0.53 5.06 -5.65
CA ILE A 75 -0.63 4.18 -5.56
C ILE A 75 -1.77 4.76 -6.36
N ARG A 76 -2.22 4.00 -7.35
CA ARG A 76 -3.32 4.44 -8.24
C ARG A 76 -4.54 3.60 -7.99
N THR A 77 -5.69 4.26 -7.92
CA THR A 77 -6.97 3.56 -7.88
C THR A 77 -7.39 3.26 -9.32
N VAL A 78 -7.75 2.00 -9.56
CA VAL A 78 -8.33 1.62 -10.84
C VAL A 78 -9.80 1.37 -10.57
N PRO A 79 -10.69 2.26 -11.04
CA PRO A 79 -12.12 2.17 -10.69
C PRO A 79 -12.68 0.78 -10.98
N HIS A 80 -13.43 0.27 -10.03
CA HIS A 80 -14.10 -1.03 -10.11
C HIS A 80 -13.15 -2.22 -10.20
N SER A 81 -11.84 -2.00 -10.11
CA SER A 81 -10.87 -3.08 -10.26
C SER A 81 -9.95 -3.23 -9.07
N GLY A 82 -9.53 -2.11 -8.47
CA GLY A 82 -8.65 -2.19 -7.32
C GLY A 82 -7.57 -1.14 -7.36
N TYR A 83 -6.34 -1.55 -7.04
CA TYR A 83 -5.22 -0.62 -6.92
C TYR A 83 -4.01 -1.18 -7.63
N LYS A 84 -3.13 -0.27 -8.04
CA LYS A 84 -1.85 -0.68 -8.62
C LYS A 84 -0.76 0.28 -8.19
N PHE A 85 0.47 -0.19 -8.31
CA PHE A 85 1.65 0.62 -8.02
C PHE A 85 2.20 1.12 -9.36
N GLU A 86 2.33 2.43 -9.47
CA GLU A 86 2.83 3.01 -10.71
C GLU A 86 3.65 4.24 -10.38
N LEU A 87 4.94 4.14 -10.59
CA LEU A 87 5.82 5.28 -10.34
C LEU A 87 5.58 6.36 -11.38
N PRO A 88 5.69 7.63 -10.97
CA PRO A 88 5.54 8.71 -11.93
C PRO A 88 6.60 8.59 -13.02
N SER A 89 6.23 9.06 -14.21
CA SER A 89 7.16 9.07 -15.33
C SER A 89 8.34 9.97 -15.00
N ALA A 90 9.51 9.58 -15.48
CA ALA A 90 10.72 10.35 -15.26
C ALA A 90 10.84 11.56 -16.17
N ASP A 91 9.99 11.68 -17.12
CA ASP A 91 10.07 12.78 -18.10
C ASP A 91 9.80 14.13 -17.50
#